data_1cd4eaec8b058844228d5a8cecb0c3c6
#
_entry.id   1cd4eaec8b058844228d5a8cecb0c3c6
#
_cell.length_a   1.000
_cell.length_b   1.000
_cell.length_c   1.000
_cell.angle_alpha   90.00
_cell.angle_beta   90.00
_cell.angle_gamma   90.00
#
_symmetry.space_group_name_H-M   'P 1'
#
loop_
_entity.id
_entity.type
_entity.pdbx_description
1 polymer ?
#
loop_
_entity_poly.entity_id
_entity_poly.type
_entity_poly.pdbx_seq_one_letter_code
_entity_poly.pdbx_strand_id
1 'polypeptide(L)'
;MASEVYEGPATIEKVAALARRRGFVFPASDIYGGIGSTYDYGHYGVLLKNNVKERWLDAMLRERDDIVLLDSAIIQHPRTWVASGHVAGFSDPLVDCRTCKLRFRADALDQDRCPRKPSKPPGQGPECDLTEARQFNLMFKTTVGAVEEAGLEVYLRPETAQGIFLNFRNYMNVMRRRPPFGIAQIGKSFRNEITPGNFLFRLREFEQMEMEYFVPPDQAPQAFDEWVQARYDWFIRLGVTPERLRIRSHGPDELSHYSSQTSDLEYLFPIGWLELEGVANRGDFDLRQHMEHSGVDLRVFEPETETHYLPHVIEPALGVDRAVLTFMVDAYDEEEVAGRQRTLLRLHPLLAPVTAAVLPLVNKDGMPEVAERLYADLRPHLAVEYDDSGSVGRRYRRQDEIGTPWTITIDGQTLEDETVTVRDRDSLVQDRVPLGRVRELLEDRLQTSTGFSPAR
;
A
#
# COMPACT_ATOMS: atom_id res chain seq x y z
N MET A 1 -5.31 26.40 3.34
CA MET A 1 -5.17 25.89 1.97
C MET A 1 -3.98 24.93 1.99
N ALA A 2 -4.17 23.68 1.59
CA ALA A 2 -3.05 22.74 1.47
C ALA A 2 -2.04 23.30 0.45
N SER A 3 -0.74 23.11 0.71
CA SER A 3 0.31 23.50 -0.24
C SER A 3 0.08 22.78 -1.57
N GLU A 4 0.17 23.47 -2.70
CA GLU A 4 0.10 22.85 -4.03
C GLU A 4 1.44 22.24 -4.44
N VAL A 5 2.51 22.47 -3.68
CA VAL A 5 3.87 22.03 -3.96
C VAL A 5 4.43 21.25 -2.77
N TYR A 6 5.06 20.11 -3.07
CA TYR A 6 5.78 19.33 -2.07
C TYR A 6 7.06 20.06 -1.63
N GLU A 7 7.15 20.40 -0.36
CA GLU A 7 8.30 21.13 0.24
C GLU A 7 9.20 20.21 1.11
N GLY A 8 8.92 18.90 1.14
CA GLY A 8 9.70 17.96 1.94
C GLY A 8 11.07 17.62 1.31
N PRO A 9 11.97 16.98 2.06
CA PRO A 9 13.32 16.61 1.60
C PRO A 9 13.33 15.42 0.63
N ALA A 10 12.25 14.64 0.54
CA ALA A 10 12.14 13.46 -0.31
C ALA A 10 12.01 13.83 -1.78
N THR A 11 12.64 13.04 -2.63
CA THR A 11 12.28 12.88 -4.04
C THR A 11 12.08 11.40 -4.34
N ILE A 12 11.40 11.06 -5.43
CA ILE A 12 11.21 9.64 -5.80
C ILE A 12 12.56 8.93 -5.95
N GLU A 13 13.56 9.61 -6.52
CA GLU A 13 14.90 9.08 -6.74
C GLU A 13 15.66 8.87 -5.42
N LYS A 14 15.55 9.79 -4.46
CA LYS A 14 16.17 9.65 -3.12
C LYS A 14 15.57 8.48 -2.36
N VAL A 15 14.25 8.36 -2.36
CA VAL A 15 13.53 7.25 -1.70
C VAL A 15 13.88 5.92 -2.38
N ALA A 16 13.88 5.84 -3.71
CA ALA A 16 14.27 4.64 -4.45
C ALA A 16 15.73 4.25 -4.20
N ALA A 17 16.64 5.23 -4.14
CA ALA A 17 18.06 4.99 -3.82
C ALA A 17 18.26 4.46 -2.40
N LEU A 18 17.53 5.03 -1.40
CA LEU A 18 17.51 4.54 -0.02
C LEU A 18 16.96 3.11 0.03
N ALA A 19 15.82 2.87 -0.62
CA ALA A 19 15.16 1.57 -0.67
C ALA A 19 16.08 0.48 -1.21
N ARG A 20 16.76 0.74 -2.32
CA ARG A 20 17.74 -0.20 -2.91
C ARG A 20 18.94 -0.40 -1.98
N ARG A 21 19.53 0.67 -1.46
CA ARG A 21 20.72 0.62 -0.59
C ARG A 21 20.46 -0.15 0.70
N ARG A 22 19.24 -0.06 1.26
CA ARG A 22 18.86 -0.68 2.53
C ARG A 22 18.10 -1.99 2.38
N GLY A 23 17.88 -2.48 1.17
CA GLY A 23 17.23 -3.77 0.96
C GLY A 23 15.72 -3.75 1.22
N PHE A 24 15.06 -2.64 0.94
CA PHE A 24 13.60 -2.57 0.89
C PHE A 24 13.08 -3.11 -0.44
N VAL A 25 13.63 -2.61 -1.54
CA VAL A 25 13.11 -2.91 -2.88
C VAL A 25 14.26 -2.98 -3.88
N PHE A 26 14.23 -3.98 -4.75
CA PHE A 26 15.17 -4.17 -5.85
C PHE A 26 14.42 -4.22 -7.18
N PRO A 27 15.01 -3.77 -8.31
CA PRO A 27 14.44 -4.06 -9.63
C PRO A 27 14.35 -5.57 -9.84
N ALA A 28 13.20 -6.06 -10.26
CA ALA A 28 13.02 -7.49 -10.51
C ALA A 28 13.85 -7.90 -11.74
N SER A 29 14.48 -9.08 -11.63
CA SER A 29 15.32 -9.64 -12.71
C SER A 29 16.47 -8.72 -13.18
N ASP A 30 17.02 -7.90 -12.27
CA ASP A 30 18.05 -6.88 -12.55
C ASP A 30 19.28 -7.47 -13.30
N ILE A 31 19.66 -8.72 -13.00
CA ILE A 31 20.77 -9.42 -13.68
C ILE A 31 20.55 -9.63 -15.19
N TYR A 32 19.31 -9.56 -15.66
CA TYR A 32 18.91 -9.63 -17.07
C TYR A 32 18.49 -8.27 -17.65
N GLY A 33 18.69 -7.18 -16.89
CA GLY A 33 18.28 -5.82 -17.27
C GLY A 33 16.86 -5.43 -16.85
N GLY A 34 16.14 -6.34 -16.21
CA GLY A 34 14.79 -6.10 -15.69
C GLY A 34 13.70 -5.94 -16.77
N ILE A 35 12.45 -5.75 -16.35
CA ILE A 35 11.28 -5.52 -17.24
C ILE A 35 10.70 -4.12 -17.05
N GLY A 36 11.36 -3.21 -16.37
CA GLY A 36 10.85 -1.88 -16.04
C GLY A 36 9.57 -1.90 -15.19
N SER A 37 9.54 -1.13 -14.12
CA SER A 37 8.41 -1.04 -13.18
C SER A 37 7.89 -2.39 -12.66
N THR A 38 8.80 -3.33 -12.47
CA THR A 38 8.62 -4.56 -11.71
C THR A 38 9.69 -4.62 -10.63
N TYR A 39 9.31 -4.97 -9.42
CA TYR A 39 10.20 -4.92 -8.26
C TYR A 39 10.05 -6.13 -7.37
N ASP A 40 11.17 -6.55 -6.80
CA ASP A 40 11.24 -7.54 -5.73
C ASP A 40 11.37 -6.82 -4.39
N TYR A 41 10.58 -7.19 -3.40
CA TYR A 41 10.74 -6.69 -2.04
C TYR A 41 11.85 -7.46 -1.34
N GLY A 42 12.86 -6.74 -0.85
CA GLY A 42 13.89 -7.29 0.01
C GLY A 42 13.41 -7.42 1.46
N HIS A 43 14.29 -7.82 2.36
CA HIS A 43 13.93 -8.16 3.74
C HIS A 43 13.12 -7.05 4.45
N TYR A 44 13.67 -5.83 4.51
CA TYR A 44 12.97 -4.72 5.18
C TYR A 44 11.71 -4.27 4.44
N GLY A 45 11.71 -4.41 3.13
CA GLY A 45 10.54 -4.11 2.32
C GLY A 45 9.39 -5.08 2.59
N VAL A 46 9.67 -6.38 2.71
CA VAL A 46 8.67 -7.39 3.07
C VAL A 46 8.10 -7.12 4.46
N LEU A 47 8.95 -6.80 5.43
CA LEU A 47 8.52 -6.49 6.81
C LEU A 47 7.63 -5.24 6.83
N LEU A 48 8.07 -4.13 6.20
CA LEU A 48 7.25 -2.91 6.08
C LEU A 48 5.91 -3.18 5.40
N LYS A 49 5.94 -3.88 4.27
CA LYS A 49 4.73 -4.25 3.51
C LYS A 49 3.76 -5.10 4.33
N ASN A 50 4.27 -6.05 5.10
CA ASN A 50 3.46 -6.88 5.99
C ASN A 50 2.87 -6.06 7.14
N ASN A 51 3.65 -5.16 7.74
CA ASN A 51 3.15 -4.26 8.79
C ASN A 51 2.02 -3.36 8.26
N VAL A 52 2.14 -2.80 7.06
CA VAL A 52 1.06 -2.02 6.41
C VAL A 52 -0.20 -2.87 6.25
N LYS A 53 -0.08 -4.09 5.73
CA LYS A 53 -1.21 -5.01 5.57
C LYS A 53 -1.83 -5.40 6.91
N GLU A 54 -1.01 -5.64 7.93
CA GLU A 54 -1.51 -5.97 9.26
C GLU A 54 -2.30 -4.80 9.88
N ARG A 55 -1.80 -3.56 9.77
CA ARG A 55 -2.55 -2.38 10.27
C ARG A 55 -3.87 -2.19 9.51
N TRP A 56 -3.90 -2.51 8.22
CA TRP A 56 -5.15 -2.49 7.46
C TRP A 56 -6.13 -3.58 7.93
N LEU A 57 -5.62 -4.80 8.16
CA LEU A 57 -6.44 -5.90 8.70
C LEU A 57 -6.96 -5.59 10.12
N ASP A 58 -6.17 -4.91 10.95
CA ASP A 58 -6.62 -4.47 12.27
C ASP A 58 -7.83 -3.54 12.16
N ALA A 59 -7.74 -2.53 11.27
CA ALA A 59 -8.83 -1.60 11.03
C ALA A 59 -10.10 -2.28 10.49
N MET A 60 -9.94 -3.35 9.68
CA MET A 60 -11.07 -4.07 9.10
C MET A 60 -11.67 -5.11 10.04
N LEU A 61 -10.87 -5.79 10.88
CA LEU A 61 -11.33 -6.98 11.62
C LEU A 61 -11.34 -6.81 13.13
N ARG A 62 -10.42 -6.00 13.70
CA ARG A 62 -10.32 -5.83 15.15
C ARG A 62 -11.06 -4.60 15.65
N GLU A 63 -11.09 -3.55 14.83
CA GLU A 63 -11.84 -2.32 15.13
C GLU A 63 -13.33 -2.43 14.72
N ARG A 64 -13.70 -3.50 13.96
CA ARG A 64 -15.06 -3.75 13.44
C ARG A 64 -15.41 -5.24 13.58
N ASP A 65 -16.72 -5.54 13.68
CA ASP A 65 -17.26 -6.90 13.77
C ASP A 65 -18.12 -7.29 12.55
N ASP A 66 -18.27 -6.37 11.59
CA ASP A 66 -19.13 -6.50 10.42
C ASP A 66 -18.35 -6.81 9.12
N ILE A 67 -17.05 -7.10 9.19
CA ILE A 67 -16.22 -7.44 8.03
C ILE A 67 -15.69 -8.86 8.15
N VAL A 68 -15.62 -9.55 7.00
CA VAL A 68 -15.06 -10.90 6.86
C VAL A 68 -14.00 -10.92 5.76
N LEU A 69 -13.11 -11.91 5.76
CA LEU A 69 -12.03 -12.02 4.77
C LEU A 69 -12.35 -13.02 3.67
N LEU A 70 -11.82 -12.75 2.50
CA LEU A 70 -11.78 -13.64 1.34
C LEU A 70 -10.35 -13.68 0.77
N ASP A 71 -9.96 -14.83 0.25
CA ASP A 71 -8.82 -14.98 -0.66
C ASP A 71 -9.31 -15.70 -1.93
N SER A 72 -9.71 -14.93 -2.93
CA SER A 72 -10.24 -15.47 -4.18
C SER A 72 -9.14 -15.80 -5.18
N ALA A 73 -9.41 -16.76 -6.06
CA ALA A 73 -8.48 -17.16 -7.11
C ALA A 73 -8.14 -16.00 -8.06
N ILE A 74 -6.87 -15.92 -8.48
CA ILE A 74 -6.41 -14.93 -9.49
C ILE A 74 -7.03 -15.23 -10.86
N ILE A 75 -7.00 -16.51 -11.25
CA ILE A 75 -7.61 -16.97 -12.51
C ILE A 75 -9.08 -17.29 -12.25
N GLN A 76 -9.95 -16.52 -12.86
CA GLN A 76 -11.41 -16.66 -12.76
C GLN A 76 -12.01 -17.01 -14.11
N HIS A 77 -13.27 -17.44 -14.11
CA HIS A 77 -13.96 -17.76 -15.35
C HIS A 77 -14.05 -16.52 -16.25
N PRO A 78 -13.73 -16.59 -17.57
CA PRO A 78 -13.71 -15.42 -18.46
C PRO A 78 -15.00 -14.58 -18.48
N ARG A 79 -16.14 -15.22 -18.24
CA ARG A 79 -17.43 -14.52 -18.14
C ARG A 79 -17.51 -13.51 -16.99
N THR A 80 -16.70 -13.67 -15.95
CA THR A 80 -16.57 -12.68 -14.86
C THR A 80 -16.17 -11.32 -15.43
N TRP A 81 -15.18 -11.30 -16.31
CA TRP A 81 -14.63 -10.09 -16.91
C TRP A 81 -15.50 -9.52 -18.02
N VAL A 82 -16.34 -10.36 -18.64
CA VAL A 82 -17.37 -9.91 -19.55
C VAL A 82 -18.51 -9.23 -18.78
N ALA A 83 -18.99 -9.86 -17.71
CA ALA A 83 -20.08 -9.33 -16.87
C ALA A 83 -19.69 -7.99 -16.23
N SER A 84 -18.48 -7.87 -15.68
CA SER A 84 -17.98 -6.64 -15.07
C SER A 84 -17.60 -5.54 -16.08
N GLY A 85 -17.63 -5.82 -17.39
CA GLY A 85 -17.31 -4.87 -18.45
C GLY A 85 -15.80 -4.71 -18.74
N HIS A 86 -14.90 -5.38 -18.02
CA HIS A 86 -13.44 -5.25 -18.20
C HIS A 86 -12.96 -5.66 -19.59
N VAL A 87 -13.55 -6.70 -20.19
CA VAL A 87 -13.15 -7.14 -21.54
C VAL A 87 -13.47 -6.05 -22.58
N ALA A 88 -14.57 -5.34 -22.42
CA ALA A 88 -15.03 -4.35 -23.39
C ALA A 88 -14.48 -2.94 -23.14
N GLY A 89 -14.32 -2.52 -21.86
CA GLY A 89 -14.09 -1.14 -21.48
C GLY A 89 -12.83 -0.85 -20.71
N PHE A 90 -12.10 -1.86 -20.20
CA PHE A 90 -10.88 -1.64 -19.42
C PHE A 90 -9.68 -1.38 -20.34
N SER A 91 -9.67 -0.19 -20.95
CA SER A 91 -8.68 0.20 -21.96
C SER A 91 -8.27 1.66 -21.83
N ASP A 92 -6.98 1.93 -22.12
CA ASP A 92 -6.43 3.26 -22.22
C ASP A 92 -6.21 3.64 -23.69
N PRO A 93 -6.37 4.92 -24.05
CA PRO A 93 -6.04 5.39 -25.38
C PRO A 93 -4.52 5.46 -25.55
N LEU A 94 -3.98 4.67 -26.48
CA LEU A 94 -2.55 4.53 -26.76
C LEU A 94 -2.17 5.30 -28.02
N VAL A 95 -1.09 6.07 -27.97
CA VAL A 95 -0.38 6.64 -29.13
C VAL A 95 1.06 6.15 -29.19
N ASP A 96 1.55 5.85 -30.38
CA ASP A 96 2.97 5.57 -30.63
C ASP A 96 3.65 6.84 -31.20
N CYS A 97 4.84 7.17 -30.71
CA CYS A 97 5.67 8.16 -31.34
C CYS A 97 6.56 7.50 -32.42
N ARG A 98 6.35 7.85 -33.70
CA ARG A 98 7.12 7.28 -34.80
C ARG A 98 8.59 7.71 -34.79
N THR A 99 8.91 8.79 -34.08
CA THR A 99 10.28 9.32 -33.99
C THR A 99 11.10 8.68 -32.88
N CYS A 100 10.59 8.60 -31.64
CA CYS A 100 11.31 8.01 -30.49
C CYS A 100 10.99 6.54 -30.27
N LYS A 101 9.97 5.99 -30.96
CA LYS A 101 9.48 4.60 -30.83
C LYS A 101 8.90 4.26 -29.45
N LEU A 102 8.61 5.28 -28.63
CA LEU A 102 7.93 5.10 -27.35
C LEU A 102 6.42 5.20 -27.48
N ARG A 103 5.74 4.68 -26.49
CA ARG A 103 4.28 4.67 -26.35
C ARG A 103 3.88 5.56 -25.20
N PHE A 104 2.75 6.25 -25.40
CA PHE A 104 2.21 7.18 -24.41
C PHE A 104 0.69 7.00 -24.31
N ARG A 105 0.14 7.35 -23.17
CA ARG A 105 -1.32 7.51 -23.01
C ARG A 105 -1.74 8.81 -23.70
N ALA A 106 -2.70 8.74 -24.60
CA ALA A 106 -3.15 9.92 -25.35
C ALA A 106 -3.88 10.95 -24.48
N ASP A 107 -4.50 10.50 -23.39
CA ASP A 107 -5.23 11.32 -22.41
C ASP A 107 -4.34 11.92 -21.30
N ALA A 108 -3.05 11.54 -21.25
CA ALA A 108 -2.10 11.97 -20.22
C ALA A 108 -0.75 12.43 -20.79
N LEU A 109 -0.73 12.93 -22.02
CA LEU A 109 0.50 13.37 -22.71
C LEU A 109 1.24 14.51 -21.98
N ASP A 110 0.52 15.34 -21.24
CA ASP A 110 1.05 16.44 -20.45
C ASP A 110 1.84 15.96 -19.20
N GLN A 111 1.53 14.77 -18.70
CA GLN A 111 2.22 14.14 -17.58
C GLN A 111 3.53 13.47 -17.99
N ASP A 112 3.69 13.15 -19.27
CA ASP A 112 4.87 12.51 -19.83
C ASP A 112 5.90 13.51 -20.35
N ARG A 113 7.14 13.07 -20.50
CA ARG A 113 8.23 13.86 -21.08
C ARG A 113 8.76 13.20 -22.36
N CYS A 114 8.91 14.00 -23.40
CA CYS A 114 9.52 13.52 -24.63
C CYS A 114 11.03 13.26 -24.41
N PRO A 115 11.54 12.03 -24.61
CA PRO A 115 12.95 11.71 -24.34
C PRO A 115 13.93 12.51 -25.23
N ARG A 116 13.47 13.00 -26.38
CA ARG A 116 14.28 13.89 -27.26
C ARG A 116 14.20 15.37 -26.87
N LYS A 117 13.12 15.75 -26.15
CA LYS A 117 12.93 17.11 -25.61
C LYS A 117 12.28 17.00 -24.21
N PRO A 118 13.05 16.71 -23.17
CA PRO A 118 12.50 16.50 -21.81
C PRO A 118 11.80 17.75 -21.23
N SER A 119 11.95 18.92 -21.83
CA SER A 119 11.27 20.15 -21.44
C SER A 119 9.84 20.28 -21.99
N LYS A 120 9.39 19.34 -22.83
CA LYS A 120 8.06 19.37 -23.46
C LYS A 120 7.36 18.02 -23.37
N PRO A 121 6.02 18.00 -23.23
CA PRO A 121 5.21 16.81 -23.43
C PRO A 121 5.39 16.19 -24.82
N PRO A 122 5.13 14.90 -24.99
CA PRO A 122 5.05 14.24 -26.29
C PRO A 122 4.00 14.93 -27.18
N GLY A 123 4.29 15.07 -28.48
CA GLY A 123 3.43 15.75 -29.45
C GLY A 123 3.61 17.27 -29.54
N GLN A 124 4.30 17.91 -28.61
CA GLN A 124 4.52 19.35 -28.57
C GLN A 124 5.85 19.78 -29.22
N GLY A 125 6.17 19.29 -30.37
CA GLY A 125 7.37 19.69 -31.08
C GLY A 125 7.39 19.17 -32.50
N PRO A 126 8.08 19.86 -33.43
CA PRO A 126 8.12 19.46 -34.84
C PRO A 126 8.78 18.10 -35.08
N GLU A 127 9.43 17.55 -34.05
CA GLU A 127 10.09 16.24 -34.10
C GLU A 127 9.23 15.12 -33.52
N CYS A 128 8.04 15.41 -32.95
CA CYS A 128 7.13 14.41 -32.42
C CYS A 128 6.07 14.07 -33.45
N ASP A 129 6.13 12.85 -33.98
CA ASP A 129 5.14 12.28 -34.91
C ASP A 129 4.36 11.20 -34.17
N LEU A 130 3.21 11.58 -33.56
CA LEU A 130 2.31 10.68 -32.86
C LEU A 130 1.34 10.03 -33.85
N THR A 131 1.03 8.76 -33.65
CA THR A 131 -0.04 8.05 -34.36
C THR A 131 -1.42 8.53 -33.90
N GLU A 132 -2.46 8.14 -34.62
CA GLU A 132 -3.81 8.20 -34.09
C GLU A 132 -3.93 7.34 -32.83
N ALA A 133 -4.81 7.78 -31.90
CA ALA A 133 -5.06 7.04 -30.67
C ALA A 133 -5.84 5.75 -30.98
N ARG A 134 -5.43 4.65 -30.34
CA ARG A 134 -6.14 3.37 -30.39
C ARG A 134 -6.37 2.86 -28.98
N GLN A 135 -7.47 2.16 -28.77
CA GLN A 135 -7.77 1.53 -27.47
C GLN A 135 -6.83 0.37 -27.22
N PHE A 136 -6.23 0.35 -26.04
CA PHE A 136 -5.34 -0.72 -25.58
C PHE A 136 -5.92 -1.32 -24.28
N ASN A 137 -6.40 -2.57 -24.36
CA ASN A 137 -6.93 -3.26 -23.18
C ASN A 137 -5.80 -3.62 -22.21
N LEU A 138 -5.97 -3.26 -20.93
CA LEU A 138 -4.97 -3.41 -19.89
C LEU A 138 -4.94 -4.81 -19.26
N MET A 139 -5.82 -5.74 -19.65
CA MET A 139 -5.82 -7.09 -19.08
C MET A 139 -4.70 -7.94 -19.66
N PHE A 140 -3.96 -8.63 -18.79
CA PHE A 140 -3.07 -9.72 -19.22
C PHE A 140 -3.88 -10.95 -19.57
N LYS A 141 -3.61 -11.52 -20.74
CA LYS A 141 -4.24 -12.75 -21.24
C LYS A 141 -3.29 -13.93 -21.15
N THR A 142 -3.84 -15.11 -20.88
CA THR A 142 -3.14 -16.39 -20.96
C THR A 142 -4.11 -17.49 -21.36
N THR A 143 -3.62 -18.71 -21.54
CA THR A 143 -4.42 -19.87 -21.96
C THR A 143 -4.34 -20.96 -20.90
N VAL A 144 -5.46 -21.56 -20.54
CA VAL A 144 -5.55 -22.74 -19.67
C VAL A 144 -5.94 -23.96 -20.52
N GLY A 145 -5.12 -25.00 -20.47
CA GLY A 145 -5.30 -26.26 -21.21
C GLY A 145 -3.98 -26.79 -21.76
N ALA A 146 -3.96 -28.07 -22.10
CA ALA A 146 -2.74 -28.75 -22.56
C ALA A 146 -2.38 -28.43 -24.02
N VAL A 147 -3.34 -27.92 -24.81
CA VAL A 147 -3.18 -27.56 -26.22
C VAL A 147 -3.52 -26.10 -26.38
N GLU A 148 -2.56 -25.29 -26.77
CA GLU A 148 -2.69 -23.84 -26.84
C GLU A 148 -3.81 -23.38 -27.79
N GLU A 149 -3.94 -24.04 -28.94
CA GLU A 149 -4.94 -23.74 -29.97
C GLU A 149 -6.40 -24.10 -29.56
N ALA A 150 -6.57 -25.01 -28.60
CA ALA A 150 -7.86 -25.46 -28.08
C ALA A 150 -8.09 -25.07 -26.61
N GLY A 151 -7.15 -24.34 -26.03
CA GLY A 151 -7.22 -23.92 -24.64
C GLY A 151 -8.22 -22.80 -24.38
N LEU A 152 -8.70 -22.70 -23.14
CA LEU A 152 -9.56 -21.64 -22.70
C LEU A 152 -8.74 -20.34 -22.50
N GLU A 153 -9.06 -19.26 -23.22
CA GLU A 153 -8.51 -17.94 -22.95
C GLU A 153 -9.01 -17.47 -21.57
N VAL A 154 -8.08 -17.10 -20.70
CA VAL A 154 -8.32 -16.56 -19.37
C VAL A 154 -7.51 -15.30 -19.16
N TYR A 155 -7.84 -14.57 -18.11
CA TYR A 155 -7.18 -13.31 -17.76
C TYR A 155 -6.58 -13.39 -16.36
N LEU A 156 -5.45 -12.71 -16.16
CA LEU A 156 -5.00 -12.37 -14.82
C LEU A 156 -5.88 -11.22 -14.32
N ARG A 157 -6.44 -11.35 -13.11
CA ARG A 157 -7.37 -10.37 -12.57
C ARG A 157 -6.76 -8.96 -12.50
N PRO A 158 -7.45 -7.92 -13.00
CA PRO A 158 -6.97 -6.53 -12.91
C PRO A 158 -7.33 -5.86 -11.58
N GLU A 159 -8.19 -6.49 -10.77
CA GLU A 159 -8.67 -6.06 -9.46
C GLU A 159 -9.11 -7.25 -8.61
N THR A 160 -9.23 -7.07 -7.31
CA THR A 160 -9.69 -8.10 -6.38
C THR A 160 -11.20 -8.08 -6.15
N ALA A 161 -11.89 -6.99 -6.48
CA ALA A 161 -13.33 -6.75 -6.27
C ALA A 161 -14.22 -7.87 -6.84
N GLN A 162 -13.98 -8.29 -8.09
CA GLN A 162 -14.88 -9.25 -8.76
C GLN A 162 -14.95 -10.59 -8.04
N GLY A 163 -13.82 -11.04 -7.45
CA GLY A 163 -13.82 -12.24 -6.63
C GLY A 163 -14.73 -12.13 -5.40
N ILE A 164 -14.87 -10.92 -4.85
CA ILE A 164 -15.76 -10.65 -3.71
C ILE A 164 -17.23 -10.75 -4.17
N PHE A 165 -17.62 -10.09 -5.26
CA PHE A 165 -18.99 -10.16 -5.77
C PHE A 165 -19.43 -11.57 -6.10
N LEU A 166 -18.57 -12.38 -6.72
CA LEU A 166 -18.84 -13.79 -7.02
C LEU A 166 -19.10 -14.63 -5.77
N ASN A 167 -18.54 -14.25 -4.63
CA ASN A 167 -18.68 -14.97 -3.38
C ASN A 167 -19.73 -14.36 -2.42
N PHE A 168 -20.36 -13.25 -2.76
CA PHE A 168 -21.35 -12.57 -1.91
C PHE A 168 -22.41 -13.53 -1.36
N ARG A 169 -23.08 -14.29 -2.25
CA ARG A 169 -24.11 -15.28 -1.85
C ARG A 169 -23.55 -16.38 -0.94
N ASN A 170 -22.31 -16.83 -1.17
CA ASN A 170 -21.67 -17.84 -0.34
C ASN A 170 -21.52 -17.33 1.10
N TYR A 171 -21.08 -16.08 1.27
CA TYR A 171 -20.89 -15.46 2.58
C TYR A 171 -22.22 -15.21 3.30
N MET A 172 -23.25 -14.73 2.60
CA MET A 172 -24.59 -14.63 3.20
C MET A 172 -25.06 -15.97 3.76
N ASN A 173 -24.89 -17.05 3.01
CA ASN A 173 -25.38 -18.38 3.39
C ASN A 173 -24.53 -19.04 4.49
N VAL A 174 -23.20 -19.05 4.33
CA VAL A 174 -22.27 -19.78 5.21
C VAL A 174 -22.03 -19.01 6.51
N MET A 175 -21.80 -17.70 6.40
CA MET A 175 -21.53 -16.83 7.55
C MET A 175 -22.81 -16.27 8.18
N ARG A 176 -23.96 -16.52 7.57
CA ARG A 176 -25.27 -15.98 8.00
C ARG A 176 -25.28 -14.47 8.15
N ARG A 177 -24.47 -13.79 7.32
CA ARG A 177 -24.39 -12.34 7.31
C ARG A 177 -25.52 -11.75 6.48
N ARG A 178 -25.98 -10.58 6.88
CA ARG A 178 -26.93 -9.73 6.13
C ARG A 178 -26.33 -8.33 6.05
N PRO A 179 -26.58 -7.58 4.98
CA PRO A 179 -26.19 -6.17 4.93
C PRO A 179 -26.78 -5.38 6.10
N PRO A 180 -26.02 -4.45 6.74
CA PRO A 180 -24.66 -4.06 6.31
C PRO A 180 -23.57 -5.05 6.75
N PHE A 181 -22.71 -5.44 5.82
CA PHE A 181 -21.45 -6.16 6.13
C PHE A 181 -20.46 -6.02 4.98
N GLY A 182 -19.16 -6.17 5.26
CA GLY A 182 -18.10 -6.11 4.27
C GLY A 182 -17.39 -7.46 4.05
N ILE A 183 -16.89 -7.64 2.84
CA ILE A 183 -15.95 -8.72 2.49
C ILE A 183 -14.66 -8.06 2.03
N ALA A 184 -13.55 -8.33 2.72
CA ALA A 184 -12.26 -7.72 2.48
C ALA A 184 -11.26 -8.74 1.93
N GLN A 185 -10.37 -8.29 1.05
CA GLN A 185 -9.34 -9.11 0.44
C GLN A 185 -8.02 -8.35 0.31
N ILE A 186 -6.91 -9.05 0.56
CA ILE A 186 -5.58 -8.62 0.16
C ILE A 186 -5.09 -9.59 -0.91
N GLY A 187 -4.73 -9.09 -2.09
CA GLY A 187 -4.30 -9.99 -3.16
C GLY A 187 -3.63 -9.30 -4.34
N LYS A 188 -2.92 -10.11 -5.12
CA LYS A 188 -2.27 -9.66 -6.36
C LYS A 188 -3.28 -9.30 -7.43
N SER A 189 -2.98 -8.21 -8.15
CA SER A 189 -3.68 -7.75 -9.34
C SER A 189 -2.68 -7.37 -10.43
N PHE A 190 -3.14 -7.37 -11.69
CA PHE A 190 -2.27 -7.27 -12.86
C PHE A 190 -2.88 -6.32 -13.89
N ARG A 191 -2.13 -5.28 -14.25
CA ARG A 191 -2.54 -4.32 -15.29
C ARG A 191 -1.39 -4.10 -16.27
N ASN A 192 -1.60 -4.37 -17.54
CA ASN A 192 -0.60 -4.17 -18.57
C ASN A 192 -0.45 -2.67 -18.91
N GLU A 193 0.00 -1.91 -17.93
CA GLU A 193 0.16 -0.46 -17.99
C GLU A 193 1.00 -0.02 -19.19
N ILE A 194 0.54 1.03 -19.91
CA ILE A 194 1.25 1.60 -21.06
C ILE A 194 2.49 2.37 -20.58
N THR A 195 2.31 3.22 -19.56
CA THR A 195 3.34 4.06 -18.97
C THR A 195 3.49 3.77 -17.47
N PRO A 196 4.01 2.59 -17.11
CA PRO A 196 4.33 2.30 -15.72
C PRO A 196 5.51 3.17 -15.28
N GLY A 197 5.59 3.51 -13.98
CA GLY A 197 6.70 4.34 -13.52
C GLY A 197 6.51 4.93 -12.14
N ASN A 198 7.37 5.91 -11.85
CA ASN A 198 7.45 6.58 -10.56
C ASN A 198 7.68 5.60 -9.40
N PHE A 199 8.66 4.72 -9.57
CA PHE A 199 9.02 3.69 -8.59
C PHE A 199 7.81 2.78 -8.26
N LEU A 200 7.39 2.66 -7.01
CA LEU A 200 6.27 1.81 -6.57
C LEU A 200 4.88 2.40 -6.88
N PHE A 201 4.79 3.57 -7.50
CA PHE A 201 3.51 4.26 -7.70
C PHE A 201 2.61 3.57 -8.74
N ARG A 202 3.17 3.15 -9.89
CA ARG A 202 2.40 2.49 -10.96
C ARG A 202 3.15 1.27 -11.51
N LEU A 203 2.64 0.10 -11.15
CA LEU A 203 3.22 -1.21 -11.43
C LEU A 203 2.30 -2.02 -12.35
N ARG A 204 2.86 -3.02 -13.06
CA ARG A 204 2.09 -4.00 -13.84
C ARG A 204 1.57 -5.16 -13.01
N GLU A 205 2.32 -5.53 -11.99
CA GLU A 205 1.96 -6.49 -10.95
C GLU A 205 2.02 -5.77 -9.62
N PHE A 206 0.92 -5.75 -8.87
CA PHE A 206 0.81 -5.04 -7.59
C PHE A 206 -0.10 -5.82 -6.65
N GLU A 207 -0.16 -5.40 -5.41
CA GLU A 207 -1.05 -5.98 -4.41
C GLU A 207 -2.09 -4.95 -3.99
N GLN A 208 -3.37 -5.35 -3.94
CA GLN A 208 -4.47 -4.51 -3.46
C GLN A 208 -4.93 -4.97 -2.08
N MET A 209 -5.34 -4.00 -1.27
CA MET A 209 -6.20 -4.14 -0.10
C MET A 209 -7.55 -3.53 -0.49
N GLU A 210 -8.55 -4.35 -0.67
CA GLU A 210 -9.86 -3.97 -1.19
C GLU A 210 -10.97 -4.57 -0.36
N MET A 211 -12.04 -3.83 -0.14
CA MET A 211 -13.18 -4.26 0.66
C MET A 211 -14.46 -3.79 0.00
N GLU A 212 -15.40 -4.72 -0.16
CA GLU A 212 -16.75 -4.43 -0.65
C GLU A 212 -17.72 -4.44 0.53
N TYR A 213 -18.24 -3.28 0.88
CA TYR A 213 -19.19 -3.10 1.97
C TYR A 213 -20.61 -3.03 1.42
N PHE A 214 -21.36 -4.08 1.67
CA PHE A 214 -22.74 -4.26 1.18
C PHE A 214 -23.70 -3.62 2.15
N VAL A 215 -24.55 -2.70 1.67
CA VAL A 215 -25.54 -1.97 2.47
C VAL A 215 -26.92 -1.92 1.80
N PRO A 216 -28.01 -1.74 2.57
CA PRO A 216 -29.28 -1.33 1.99
C PRO A 216 -29.13 -0.05 1.16
N PRO A 217 -29.84 0.10 0.03
CA PRO A 217 -29.65 1.24 -0.88
C PRO A 217 -29.80 2.62 -0.24
N ASP A 218 -30.69 2.77 0.72
CA ASP A 218 -30.97 4.00 1.47
C ASP A 218 -29.86 4.39 2.45
N GLN A 219 -29.02 3.42 2.88
CA GLN A 219 -27.88 3.64 3.77
C GLN A 219 -26.58 3.93 3.02
N ALA A 220 -26.55 3.74 1.70
CA ALA A 220 -25.32 3.85 0.92
C ALA A 220 -24.63 5.24 0.99
N PRO A 221 -25.35 6.38 0.93
CA PRO A 221 -24.69 7.69 1.04
C PRO A 221 -24.00 7.90 2.39
N GLN A 222 -24.64 7.52 3.50
CA GLN A 222 -24.05 7.63 4.83
C GLN A 222 -22.84 6.70 4.98
N ALA A 223 -22.97 5.44 4.55
CA ALA A 223 -21.86 4.48 4.60
C ALA A 223 -20.65 4.94 3.76
N PHE A 224 -20.90 5.60 2.61
CA PHE A 224 -19.85 6.19 1.79
C PHE A 224 -19.06 7.25 2.55
N ASP A 225 -19.75 8.22 3.16
CA ASP A 225 -19.11 9.30 3.91
C ASP A 225 -18.33 8.75 5.12
N GLU A 226 -18.89 7.78 5.84
CA GLU A 226 -18.24 7.11 6.97
C GLU A 226 -16.96 6.38 6.53
N TRP A 227 -16.98 5.67 5.39
CA TRP A 227 -15.81 4.97 4.88
C TRP A 227 -14.72 5.94 4.40
N VAL A 228 -15.09 7.02 3.69
CA VAL A 228 -14.11 8.05 3.28
C VAL A 228 -13.38 8.60 4.49
N GLN A 229 -14.12 8.98 5.57
CA GLN A 229 -13.50 9.51 6.77
C GLN A 229 -12.65 8.46 7.51
N ALA A 230 -13.15 7.24 7.65
CA ALA A 230 -12.42 6.15 8.32
C ALA A 230 -11.08 5.84 7.62
N ARG A 231 -11.06 5.90 6.29
CA ARG A 231 -9.83 5.70 5.50
C ARG A 231 -8.84 6.85 5.67
N TYR A 232 -9.32 8.09 5.63
CA TYR A 232 -8.50 9.27 5.92
C TYR A 232 -7.86 9.18 7.31
N ASP A 233 -8.65 8.90 8.35
CA ASP A 233 -8.18 8.81 9.73
C ASP A 233 -7.16 7.67 9.92
N TRP A 234 -7.28 6.58 9.17
CA TRP A 234 -6.33 5.48 9.20
C TRP A 234 -4.92 5.91 8.79
N PHE A 235 -4.77 6.70 7.73
CA PHE A 235 -3.47 7.23 7.30
C PHE A 235 -2.90 8.21 8.33
N ILE A 236 -3.73 9.09 8.88
CA ILE A 236 -3.30 10.05 9.90
C ILE A 236 -2.80 9.33 11.16
N ARG A 237 -3.54 8.33 11.63
CA ARG A 237 -3.13 7.51 12.79
C ARG A 237 -1.80 6.79 12.59
N LEU A 238 -1.44 6.48 11.36
CA LEU A 238 -0.17 5.84 10.99
C LEU A 238 0.94 6.84 10.63
N GLY A 239 0.74 8.12 10.92
CA GLY A 239 1.76 9.15 10.87
C GLY A 239 1.88 9.87 9.53
N VAL A 240 0.93 9.72 8.61
CA VAL A 240 0.91 10.56 7.40
C VAL A 240 0.62 12.01 7.78
N THR A 241 1.41 12.92 7.25
CA THR A 241 1.32 14.36 7.50
C THR A 241 -0.02 14.90 6.97
N PRO A 242 -0.90 15.50 7.83
CA PRO A 242 -2.23 15.94 7.42
C PRO A 242 -2.24 16.94 6.27
N GLU A 243 -1.24 17.82 6.21
CA GLU A 243 -1.10 18.83 5.15
C GLU A 243 -0.77 18.22 3.79
N ARG A 244 -0.37 16.96 3.76
CA ARG A 244 -0.05 16.18 2.55
C ARG A 244 -1.11 15.16 2.17
N LEU A 245 -2.23 15.11 2.90
CA LEU A 245 -3.35 14.20 2.62
C LEU A 245 -4.63 15.01 2.48
N ARG A 246 -5.41 14.75 1.42
CA ARG A 246 -6.71 15.40 1.22
C ARG A 246 -7.74 14.43 0.67
N ILE A 247 -9.01 14.74 0.90
CA ILE A 247 -10.14 14.08 0.27
C ILE A 247 -10.53 14.91 -0.96
N ARG A 248 -10.60 14.27 -2.14
CA ARG A 248 -11.06 14.88 -3.38
C ARG A 248 -12.25 14.13 -3.92
N SER A 249 -13.42 14.74 -3.88
CA SER A 249 -14.63 14.17 -4.49
C SER A 249 -14.62 14.38 -6.01
N HIS A 250 -15.03 13.37 -6.76
CA HIS A 250 -15.14 13.42 -8.22
C HIS A 250 -16.38 14.21 -8.65
N GLY A 251 -16.22 15.00 -9.72
CA GLY A 251 -17.35 15.61 -10.40
C GLY A 251 -18.13 14.60 -11.24
N PRO A 252 -19.37 14.94 -11.64
CA PRO A 252 -20.22 14.01 -12.43
C PRO A 252 -19.56 13.48 -13.70
N ASP A 253 -18.70 14.26 -14.35
CA ASP A 253 -18.00 13.92 -15.59
C ASP A 253 -16.78 12.99 -15.38
N GLU A 254 -16.36 12.81 -14.13
CA GLU A 254 -15.20 11.98 -13.76
C GLU A 254 -15.61 10.59 -13.24
N LEU A 255 -16.89 10.38 -12.95
CA LEU A 255 -17.40 9.13 -12.37
C LEU A 255 -17.24 7.96 -13.35
N SER A 256 -16.80 6.83 -12.84
CA SER A 256 -16.84 5.56 -13.56
C SER A 256 -18.29 5.16 -13.86
N HIS A 257 -18.50 4.41 -14.93
CA HIS A 257 -19.84 3.99 -15.38
C HIS A 257 -20.63 3.16 -14.35
N TYR A 258 -19.96 2.61 -13.36
CA TYR A 258 -20.55 1.81 -12.27
C TYR A 258 -20.71 2.59 -10.97
N SER A 259 -20.20 3.81 -10.87
CA SER A 259 -20.16 4.58 -9.62
C SER A 259 -21.14 5.72 -9.62
N SER A 260 -21.87 5.89 -8.52
CA SER A 260 -22.74 7.05 -8.26
C SER A 260 -22.04 8.17 -7.47
N GLN A 261 -21.01 7.84 -6.71
CA GLN A 261 -20.14 8.73 -5.95
C GLN A 261 -18.74 8.14 -5.91
N THR A 262 -17.71 8.98 -6.02
CA THR A 262 -16.33 8.57 -5.84
C THR A 262 -15.58 9.69 -5.14
N SER A 263 -14.75 9.35 -4.19
CA SER A 263 -13.77 10.24 -3.57
C SER A 263 -12.42 9.56 -3.53
N ASP A 264 -11.39 10.30 -3.91
CA ASP A 264 -10.00 9.86 -3.74
C ASP A 264 -9.43 10.47 -2.46
N LEU A 265 -8.72 9.67 -1.70
CA LEU A 265 -7.71 10.17 -0.80
C LEU A 265 -6.47 10.44 -1.65
N GLU A 266 -6.13 11.70 -1.82
CA GLU A 266 -4.92 12.10 -2.56
C GLU A 266 -3.80 12.45 -1.60
N TYR A 267 -2.58 12.01 -1.95
CA TYR A 267 -1.37 12.37 -1.21
C TYR A 267 -0.48 13.28 -2.08
N LEU A 268 0.14 14.28 -1.44
CA LEU A 268 1.09 15.17 -2.08
C LEU A 268 2.47 14.52 -2.17
N PHE A 269 2.67 13.76 -3.24
CA PHE A 269 3.97 13.19 -3.59
C PHE A 269 4.95 14.28 -4.09
N PRO A 270 6.27 14.00 -4.12
CA PRO A 270 7.24 14.91 -4.73
C PRO A 270 6.96 15.26 -6.21
N ILE A 271 6.09 14.51 -6.85
CA ILE A 271 5.64 14.66 -8.25
C ILE A 271 4.24 15.29 -8.36
N GLY A 272 3.66 15.76 -7.26
CA GLY A 272 2.36 16.41 -7.19
C GLY A 272 1.29 15.61 -6.46
N TRP A 273 0.08 16.15 -6.42
CA TRP A 273 -1.10 15.49 -5.86
C TRP A 273 -1.50 14.31 -6.74
N LEU A 274 -1.57 13.14 -6.15
CA LEU A 274 -1.97 11.91 -6.85
C LEU A 274 -2.82 11.04 -5.93
N GLU A 275 -3.70 10.28 -6.55
CA GLU A 275 -4.56 9.30 -5.90
C GLU A 275 -3.73 8.29 -5.10
N LEU A 276 -4.06 8.14 -3.82
CA LEU A 276 -3.51 7.15 -2.91
C LEU A 276 -4.48 5.99 -2.71
N GLU A 277 -5.73 6.28 -2.41
CA GLU A 277 -6.79 5.31 -2.19
C GLU A 277 -8.10 5.85 -2.79
N GLY A 278 -8.82 5.03 -3.53
CA GLY A 278 -10.17 5.34 -4.02
C GLY A 278 -11.25 4.81 -3.07
N VAL A 279 -12.31 5.56 -2.86
CA VAL A 279 -13.55 5.10 -2.24
C VAL A 279 -14.69 5.36 -3.21
N ALA A 280 -15.39 4.31 -3.61
CA ALA A 280 -16.49 4.41 -4.58
C ALA A 280 -17.80 3.86 -4.02
N ASN A 281 -18.91 4.54 -4.30
CA ASN A 281 -20.24 3.96 -4.19
C ASN A 281 -20.63 3.36 -5.56
N ARG A 282 -20.44 2.06 -5.70
CA ARG A 282 -20.67 1.29 -6.93
C ARG A 282 -22.17 0.99 -7.20
N GLY A 283 -23.06 1.41 -6.28
CA GLY A 283 -24.48 1.04 -6.35
C GLY A 283 -24.65 -0.48 -6.36
N ASP A 284 -25.62 -0.96 -7.11
CA ASP A 284 -25.92 -2.39 -7.30
C ASP A 284 -25.33 -2.96 -8.61
N PHE A 285 -24.50 -2.18 -9.31
CA PHE A 285 -24.04 -2.49 -10.67
C PHE A 285 -23.44 -3.90 -10.79
N ASP A 286 -22.43 -4.22 -10.00
CA ASP A 286 -21.71 -5.48 -10.14
C ASP A 286 -22.59 -6.69 -9.80
N LEU A 287 -23.36 -6.62 -8.71
CA LEU A 287 -24.28 -7.69 -8.33
C LEU A 287 -25.34 -7.92 -9.41
N ARG A 288 -25.88 -6.85 -10.00
CA ARG A 288 -26.86 -6.92 -11.09
C ARG A 288 -26.24 -7.58 -12.32
N GLN A 289 -25.06 -7.14 -12.74
CA GLN A 289 -24.34 -7.71 -13.88
C GLN A 289 -24.04 -9.20 -13.68
N HIS A 290 -23.55 -9.58 -12.51
CA HIS A 290 -23.32 -10.99 -12.22
C HIS A 290 -24.60 -11.81 -12.14
N MET A 291 -25.69 -11.27 -11.60
CA MET A 291 -26.99 -11.91 -11.58
C MET A 291 -27.53 -12.15 -13.02
N GLU A 292 -27.47 -11.12 -13.89
CA GLU A 292 -27.92 -11.21 -15.28
C GLU A 292 -27.09 -12.22 -16.10
N HIS A 293 -25.76 -12.18 -15.95
CA HIS A 293 -24.88 -13.05 -16.72
C HIS A 293 -24.80 -14.50 -16.20
N SER A 294 -25.06 -14.74 -14.91
CA SER A 294 -25.01 -16.09 -14.32
C SER A 294 -26.38 -16.76 -14.22
N GLY A 295 -27.47 -15.99 -14.11
CA GLY A 295 -28.80 -16.48 -13.76
C GLY A 295 -28.96 -16.77 -12.26
N VAL A 296 -27.97 -16.47 -11.42
CA VAL A 296 -28.02 -16.71 -9.97
C VAL A 296 -28.62 -15.49 -9.27
N ASP A 297 -29.65 -15.69 -8.45
CA ASP A 297 -30.25 -14.61 -7.66
C ASP A 297 -29.30 -14.17 -6.54
N LEU A 298 -28.90 -12.90 -6.58
CA LEU A 298 -28.02 -12.25 -5.60
C LEU A 298 -28.77 -11.24 -4.72
N ARG A 299 -30.11 -11.16 -4.83
CA ARG A 299 -30.90 -10.26 -3.99
C ARG A 299 -30.97 -10.75 -2.56
N VAL A 300 -31.08 -9.80 -1.66
CA VAL A 300 -31.28 -10.02 -0.22
C VAL A 300 -32.78 -9.91 0.09
N PHE A 301 -33.30 -10.84 0.88
CA PHE A 301 -34.69 -10.74 1.39
C PHE A 301 -34.69 -9.92 2.68
N GLU A 302 -35.52 -8.88 2.69
CA GLU A 302 -35.77 -8.03 3.87
C GLU A 302 -37.08 -8.49 4.58
N PRO A 303 -36.94 -9.07 5.79
CA PRO A 303 -38.12 -9.64 6.48
C PRO A 303 -39.12 -8.59 6.95
N GLU A 304 -38.65 -7.36 7.26
CA GLU A 304 -39.53 -6.31 7.79
C GLU A 304 -40.52 -5.78 6.73
N THR A 305 -40.04 -5.69 5.51
CA THR A 305 -40.86 -5.20 4.37
C THR A 305 -41.36 -6.30 3.46
N GLU A 306 -40.96 -7.55 3.69
CA GLU A 306 -41.23 -8.71 2.83
C GLU A 306 -40.81 -8.52 1.38
N THR A 307 -39.76 -7.71 1.15
CA THR A 307 -39.25 -7.38 -0.20
C THR A 307 -37.85 -7.93 -0.45
N HIS A 308 -37.49 -7.99 -1.74
CA HIS A 308 -36.13 -8.32 -2.13
C HIS A 308 -35.43 -7.08 -2.71
N TYR A 309 -34.19 -6.85 -2.34
CA TYR A 309 -33.38 -5.77 -2.90
C TYR A 309 -31.97 -6.27 -3.27
N LEU A 310 -31.29 -5.56 -4.19
CA LEU A 310 -29.85 -5.69 -4.38
C LEU A 310 -29.15 -4.68 -3.48
N PRO A 311 -28.17 -5.10 -2.65
CA PRO A 311 -27.38 -4.17 -1.89
C PRO A 311 -26.62 -3.20 -2.78
N HIS A 312 -26.45 -1.98 -2.30
CA HIS A 312 -25.42 -1.08 -2.80
C HIS A 312 -24.08 -1.43 -2.17
N VAL A 313 -23.01 -1.10 -2.88
CA VAL A 313 -21.66 -1.47 -2.49
C VAL A 313 -20.79 -0.23 -2.34
N ILE A 314 -20.13 -0.10 -1.18
CA ILE A 314 -19.09 0.90 -0.93
C ILE A 314 -17.75 0.18 -0.98
N GLU A 315 -16.87 0.66 -1.85
CA GLU A 315 -15.56 0.08 -2.16
C GLU A 315 -14.43 1.01 -1.75
N PRO A 316 -13.76 0.85 -0.61
CA PRO A 316 -12.41 1.34 -0.39
C PRO A 316 -11.39 0.42 -1.05
N ALA A 317 -10.54 0.97 -1.93
CA ALA A 317 -9.53 0.23 -2.69
C ALA A 317 -8.17 0.92 -2.62
N LEU A 318 -7.20 0.25 -1.99
CA LEU A 318 -5.84 0.75 -1.74
C LEU A 318 -4.79 -0.18 -2.35
N GLY A 319 -3.87 0.36 -3.15
CA GLY A 319 -2.67 -0.34 -3.59
C GLY A 319 -1.65 -0.44 -2.45
N VAL A 320 -1.27 -1.66 -2.04
CA VAL A 320 -0.27 -1.88 -0.97
C VAL A 320 1.07 -1.24 -1.33
N ASP A 321 1.50 -1.38 -2.58
CA ASP A 321 2.79 -0.85 -3.07
C ASP A 321 2.79 0.69 -3.04
N ARG A 322 1.64 1.31 -3.39
CA ARG A 322 1.44 2.76 -3.32
C ARG A 322 1.41 3.26 -1.88
N ALA A 323 0.77 2.53 -0.95
CA ALA A 323 0.79 2.83 0.47
C ALA A 323 2.21 2.76 1.06
N VAL A 324 2.97 1.71 0.73
CA VAL A 324 4.39 1.59 1.13
C VAL A 324 5.19 2.78 0.64
N LEU A 325 5.03 3.19 -0.63
CA LEU A 325 5.69 4.38 -1.16
C LEU A 325 5.31 5.65 -0.38
N THR A 326 4.03 5.83 -0.09
CA THR A 326 3.52 6.98 0.67
C THR A 326 4.17 7.05 2.05
N PHE A 327 4.15 5.96 2.81
CA PHE A 327 4.78 5.92 4.13
C PHE A 327 6.30 6.16 4.06
N MET A 328 6.99 5.65 3.02
CA MET A 328 8.41 5.91 2.85
C MET A 328 8.71 7.37 2.47
N VAL A 329 7.90 7.99 1.61
CA VAL A 329 8.04 9.40 1.20
C VAL A 329 7.75 10.33 2.37
N ASP A 330 6.68 10.07 3.11
CA ASP A 330 6.28 10.91 4.24
C ASP A 330 7.27 10.84 5.39
N ALA A 331 7.81 9.64 5.64
CA ALA A 331 8.79 9.38 6.69
C ALA A 331 10.23 9.79 6.33
N TYR A 332 10.55 10.03 5.06
CA TYR A 332 11.91 10.37 4.64
C TYR A 332 12.33 11.74 5.14
N ASP A 333 13.46 11.80 5.83
CA ASP A 333 14.01 13.04 6.34
C ASP A 333 15.54 13.10 6.21
N GLU A 334 16.05 14.34 6.12
CA GLU A 334 17.48 14.66 6.09
C GLU A 334 17.73 15.79 7.07
N GLU A 335 18.54 15.53 8.09
CA GLU A 335 18.89 16.53 9.11
C GLU A 335 20.38 16.58 9.36
N GLU A 336 20.84 17.66 9.99
CA GLU A 336 22.23 17.79 10.43
C GLU A 336 22.31 17.56 11.95
N VAL A 337 23.09 16.56 12.36
CA VAL A 337 23.33 16.25 13.76
C VAL A 337 24.85 16.32 14.05
N ALA A 338 25.23 17.21 14.93
CA ALA A 338 26.64 17.44 15.31
C ALA A 338 27.57 17.66 14.09
N GLY A 339 27.13 18.48 13.12
CA GLY A 339 27.90 18.82 11.91
C GLY A 339 27.98 17.67 10.87
N ARG A 340 27.10 16.68 10.97
CA ARG A 340 27.07 15.54 10.04
C ARG A 340 25.66 15.32 9.51
N GLN A 341 25.56 15.10 8.21
CA GLN A 341 24.28 14.74 7.56
C GLN A 341 23.79 13.38 8.06
N ARG A 342 22.51 13.33 8.40
CA ARG A 342 21.77 12.14 8.83
C ARG A 342 20.55 11.97 7.95
N THR A 343 20.47 10.86 7.25
CA THR A 343 19.27 10.43 6.52
C THR A 343 18.52 9.41 7.37
N LEU A 344 17.21 9.53 7.47
CA LEU A 344 16.38 8.61 8.26
C LEU A 344 15.01 8.42 7.66
N LEU A 345 14.32 7.38 8.09
CA LEU A 345 12.89 7.19 7.88
C LEU A 345 12.16 7.33 9.23
N ARG A 346 11.37 8.38 9.40
CA ARG A 346 10.52 8.60 10.58
C ARG A 346 9.23 7.76 10.50
N LEU A 347 9.39 6.47 10.22
CA LEU A 347 8.25 5.55 10.17
C LEU A 347 7.57 5.47 11.53
N HIS A 348 6.24 5.44 11.52
CA HIS A 348 5.46 5.12 12.69
C HIS A 348 5.95 3.79 13.30
N PRO A 349 6.11 3.66 14.64
CA PRO A 349 6.67 2.45 15.25
C PRO A 349 6.00 1.15 14.82
N LEU A 350 4.70 1.15 14.60
CA LEU A 350 3.93 0.00 14.12
C LEU A 350 4.19 -0.36 12.64
N LEU A 351 4.77 0.55 11.86
CA LEU A 351 5.13 0.30 10.47
C LEU A 351 6.60 -0.07 10.31
N ALA A 352 7.45 0.28 11.29
CA ALA A 352 8.88 0.04 11.23
C ALA A 352 9.21 -1.45 11.01
N PRO A 353 10.08 -1.78 10.04
CA PRO A 353 10.49 -3.16 9.77
C PRO A 353 11.15 -3.84 10.97
N VAL A 354 11.85 -3.05 11.78
CA VAL A 354 12.56 -3.46 12.99
C VAL A 354 12.09 -2.56 14.12
N THR A 355 11.60 -3.15 15.20
CA THR A 355 11.14 -2.42 16.40
C THR A 355 12.30 -1.85 17.19
N ALA A 356 13.37 -2.63 17.39
CA ALA A 356 14.54 -2.18 18.09
C ALA A 356 15.81 -2.89 17.60
N ALA A 357 16.96 -2.21 17.70
CA ALA A 357 18.25 -2.82 17.43
C ALA A 357 19.13 -2.85 18.68
N VAL A 358 19.80 -3.98 18.91
CA VAL A 358 20.73 -4.21 20.04
C VAL A 358 22.16 -4.07 19.53
N LEU A 359 22.88 -3.08 20.05
CA LEU A 359 24.19 -2.66 19.57
C LEU A 359 25.21 -2.71 20.70
N PRO A 360 26.22 -3.61 20.71
CA PRO A 360 27.35 -3.46 21.62
C PRO A 360 28.12 -2.19 21.24
N LEU A 361 28.52 -1.38 22.23
CA LEU A 361 29.32 -0.15 21.98
C LEU A 361 30.62 -0.49 21.27
N VAL A 362 31.30 -1.52 21.75
CA VAL A 362 32.53 -2.10 21.17
C VAL A 362 32.44 -3.63 21.20
N ASN A 363 33.18 -4.29 20.28
CA ASN A 363 33.22 -5.75 20.19
C ASN A 363 34.28 -6.38 21.10
N LYS A 364 34.26 -6.04 22.39
CA LYS A 364 35.19 -6.55 23.41
C LYS A 364 34.60 -6.41 24.80
N ASP A 365 35.32 -6.88 25.79
CA ASP A 365 35.10 -6.69 27.23
C ASP A 365 33.76 -7.26 27.74
N GLY A 366 33.18 -8.27 27.05
CA GLY A 366 31.92 -8.90 27.46
C GLY A 366 30.63 -8.21 26.94
N MET A 367 30.74 -7.06 26.25
CA MET A 367 29.57 -6.35 25.70
C MET A 367 28.81 -7.13 24.62
N PRO A 368 29.51 -7.80 23.66
CA PRO A 368 28.79 -8.61 22.65
C PRO A 368 27.97 -9.73 23.28
N GLU A 369 28.50 -10.42 24.28
CA GLU A 369 27.81 -11.54 24.93
C GLU A 369 26.55 -11.09 25.68
N VAL A 370 26.58 -9.88 26.30
CA VAL A 370 25.39 -9.28 26.91
C VAL A 370 24.38 -8.87 25.84
N ALA A 371 24.86 -8.26 24.75
CA ALA A 371 23.99 -7.84 23.64
C ALA A 371 23.31 -9.04 22.97
N GLU A 372 24.04 -10.12 22.71
CA GLU A 372 23.48 -11.36 22.13
C GLU A 372 22.43 -12.01 23.04
N ARG A 373 22.66 -12.02 24.36
CA ARG A 373 21.66 -12.53 25.32
C ARG A 373 20.38 -11.69 25.31
N LEU A 374 20.51 -10.35 25.33
CA LEU A 374 19.36 -9.46 25.25
C LEU A 374 18.62 -9.62 23.93
N TYR A 375 19.34 -9.69 22.81
CA TYR A 375 18.75 -9.97 21.49
C TYR A 375 17.99 -11.29 21.47
N ALA A 376 18.57 -12.37 22.03
CA ALA A 376 17.92 -13.68 22.09
C ALA A 376 16.64 -13.66 22.97
N ASP A 377 16.62 -12.85 24.03
CA ASP A 377 15.44 -12.68 24.90
C ASP A 377 14.31 -11.88 24.21
N LEU A 378 14.67 -10.83 23.46
CA LEU A 378 13.70 -9.96 22.79
C LEU A 378 13.10 -10.59 21.52
N ARG A 379 13.91 -11.32 20.76
CA ARG A 379 13.57 -11.84 19.42
C ARG A 379 12.28 -12.68 19.34
N PRO A 380 11.89 -13.50 20.32
CA PRO A 380 10.62 -14.22 20.27
C PRO A 380 9.37 -13.35 20.38
N HIS A 381 9.51 -12.08 20.80
CA HIS A 381 8.41 -11.19 21.15
C HIS A 381 8.32 -9.97 20.22
N LEU A 382 9.45 -9.49 19.73
CA LEU A 382 9.58 -8.25 18.96
C LEU A 382 10.45 -8.45 17.72
N ALA A 383 10.21 -7.67 16.69
CA ALA A 383 11.08 -7.59 15.52
C ALA A 383 12.36 -6.83 15.90
N VAL A 384 13.41 -7.55 16.27
CA VAL A 384 14.68 -6.95 16.72
C VAL A 384 15.85 -7.39 15.85
N GLU A 385 16.86 -6.53 15.76
CA GLU A 385 18.15 -6.82 15.11
C GLU A 385 19.31 -6.71 16.09
N TYR A 386 20.34 -7.51 15.83
CA TYR A 386 21.66 -7.39 16.44
C TYR A 386 22.65 -6.90 15.38
N ASP A 387 23.44 -5.87 15.69
CA ASP A 387 24.46 -5.37 14.78
C ASP A 387 25.74 -4.97 15.54
N ASP A 388 26.83 -5.67 15.24
CA ASP A 388 28.16 -5.43 15.79
C ASP A 388 29.17 -4.97 14.71
N SER A 389 28.71 -4.78 13.46
CA SER A 389 29.56 -4.50 12.31
C SER A 389 29.99 -3.03 12.21
N GLY A 390 31.29 -2.78 12.25
CA GLY A 390 31.88 -1.45 12.15
C GLY A 390 31.72 -0.61 13.42
N SER A 391 31.78 0.72 13.32
CA SER A 391 31.62 1.61 14.46
C SER A 391 30.15 1.78 14.85
N VAL A 392 29.90 2.01 16.15
CA VAL A 392 28.55 2.25 16.69
C VAL A 392 27.80 3.36 15.94
N GLY A 393 28.48 4.45 15.55
CA GLY A 393 27.85 5.52 14.76
C GLY A 393 27.40 5.09 13.37
N ARG A 394 28.07 4.09 12.73
CA ARG A 394 27.60 3.50 11.47
C ARG A 394 26.39 2.59 11.69
N ARG A 395 26.34 1.87 12.82
CA ARG A 395 25.21 1.03 13.21
C ARG A 395 23.96 1.87 13.43
N TYR A 396 24.06 2.97 14.18
CA TYR A 396 22.95 3.92 14.34
C TYR A 396 22.42 4.43 13.00
N ARG A 397 23.32 4.83 12.08
CA ARG A 397 22.89 5.31 10.75
C ARG A 397 22.14 4.25 9.94
N ARG A 398 22.58 2.98 10.01
CA ARG A 398 21.85 1.90 9.35
C ARG A 398 20.43 1.76 9.89
N GLN A 399 20.29 1.82 11.21
CA GLN A 399 18.99 1.72 11.88
C GLN A 399 18.10 2.95 11.62
N ASP A 400 18.68 4.15 11.63
CA ASP A 400 17.97 5.38 11.27
C ASP A 400 17.42 5.31 9.83
N GLU A 401 18.23 4.83 8.86
CA GLU A 401 17.85 4.73 7.46
C GLU A 401 16.81 3.62 7.17
N ILE A 402 16.71 2.58 8.00
CA ILE A 402 15.64 1.58 7.89
C ILE A 402 14.41 1.91 8.72
N GLY A 403 14.47 2.98 9.50
CA GLY A 403 13.33 3.49 10.27
C GLY A 403 13.12 2.81 11.62
N THR A 404 14.12 2.16 12.20
CA THR A 404 14.06 1.55 13.54
C THR A 404 13.81 2.62 14.60
N PRO A 405 12.70 2.59 15.35
CA PRO A 405 12.36 3.66 16.29
C PRO A 405 13.28 3.69 17.53
N TRP A 406 13.78 2.54 17.96
CA TRP A 406 14.61 2.47 19.17
C TRP A 406 15.88 1.67 18.95
N THR A 407 16.99 2.19 19.52
CA THR A 407 18.27 1.48 19.51
C THR A 407 18.77 1.30 20.94
N ILE A 408 19.17 0.08 21.28
CA ILE A 408 19.63 -0.32 22.60
C ILE A 408 21.14 -0.48 22.55
N THR A 409 21.86 0.26 23.36
CA THR A 409 23.31 0.20 23.41
C THR A 409 23.79 -0.47 24.69
N ILE A 410 24.61 -1.49 24.53
CA ILE A 410 25.34 -2.17 25.59
C ILE A 410 26.73 -1.53 25.70
N ASP A 411 27.05 -0.93 26.84
CA ASP A 411 28.26 -0.19 27.09
C ASP A 411 29.00 -0.68 28.35
N GLY A 412 30.10 0.02 28.78
CA GLY A 412 30.87 -0.35 29.95
C GLY A 412 30.06 -0.32 31.24
N GLN A 413 29.17 0.66 31.38
CA GLN A 413 28.28 0.77 32.54
C GLN A 413 27.28 -0.40 32.62
N THR A 414 26.84 -0.92 31.48
CA THR A 414 25.99 -2.11 31.45
C THR A 414 26.60 -3.31 32.17
N LEU A 415 27.93 -3.46 32.07
CA LEU A 415 28.69 -4.56 32.73
C LEU A 415 28.78 -4.39 34.24
N GLU A 416 28.61 -3.15 34.74
CA GLU A 416 28.75 -2.80 36.15
C GLU A 416 27.41 -2.87 36.90
N ASP A 417 26.32 -2.36 36.26
CA ASP A 417 25.03 -2.11 36.93
C ASP A 417 23.80 -2.74 36.22
N GLU A 418 24.02 -3.55 35.17
CA GLU A 418 22.99 -4.22 34.41
C GLU A 418 21.94 -3.24 33.81
N THR A 419 22.34 -2.01 33.47
CA THR A 419 21.49 -1.05 32.74
C THR A 419 21.96 -0.86 31.31
N VAL A 420 21.07 -0.47 30.41
CA VAL A 420 21.35 -0.21 29.00
C VAL A 420 20.83 1.16 28.58
N THR A 421 21.43 1.72 27.55
CA THR A 421 20.93 2.97 26.96
C THR A 421 19.93 2.64 25.85
N VAL A 422 18.71 3.17 25.95
CA VAL A 422 17.69 3.11 24.89
C VAL A 422 17.59 4.49 24.26
N ARG A 423 17.97 4.59 22.98
CA ARG A 423 17.91 5.83 22.20
C ARG A 423 16.66 5.86 21.35
N ASP A 424 15.92 6.94 21.42
CA ASP A 424 14.81 7.24 20.51
C ASP A 424 15.35 7.84 19.19
N ARG A 425 14.84 7.33 18.05
CA ARG A 425 15.28 7.76 16.71
C ARG A 425 14.97 9.23 16.43
N ASP A 426 13.78 9.70 16.81
CA ASP A 426 13.28 11.00 16.38
C ASP A 426 13.82 12.13 17.27
N SER A 427 13.74 11.96 18.57
CA SER A 427 14.18 12.97 19.55
C SER A 427 15.68 12.90 19.87
N LEU A 428 16.36 11.79 19.55
CA LEU A 428 17.73 11.46 19.95
C LEU A 428 17.92 11.34 21.47
N VAL A 429 16.85 11.43 22.26
CA VAL A 429 16.89 11.24 23.70
C VAL A 429 17.36 9.82 24.03
N GLN A 430 18.16 9.70 25.05
CA GLN A 430 18.71 8.45 25.53
C GLN A 430 18.30 8.23 26.99
N ASP A 431 17.53 7.18 27.22
CA ASP A 431 17.11 6.77 28.55
C ASP A 431 17.96 5.62 29.06
N ARG A 432 18.36 5.67 30.34
CA ARG A 432 19.03 4.56 31.00
C ARG A 432 18.00 3.64 31.66
N VAL A 433 17.99 2.37 31.28
CA VAL A 433 16.94 1.42 31.64
C VAL A 433 17.57 0.11 32.16
N PRO A 434 17.06 -0.50 33.23
CA PRO A 434 17.48 -1.84 33.65
C PRO A 434 17.27 -2.87 32.52
N LEU A 435 18.25 -3.71 32.27
CA LEU A 435 18.25 -4.71 31.20
C LEU A 435 17.00 -5.59 31.23
N GLY A 436 16.57 -6.04 32.42
CA GLY A 436 15.36 -6.85 32.57
C GLY A 436 14.04 -6.12 32.31
N ARG A 437 14.03 -4.79 32.13
CA ARG A 437 12.83 -3.97 31.85
C ARG A 437 12.71 -3.55 30.39
N VAL A 438 13.71 -3.88 29.55
CA VAL A 438 13.76 -3.40 28.15
C VAL A 438 12.54 -3.89 27.35
N ARG A 439 12.18 -5.16 27.48
CA ARG A 439 11.03 -5.72 26.75
C ARG A 439 9.74 -5.00 27.10
N GLU A 440 9.42 -4.90 28.38
CA GLU A 440 8.23 -4.20 28.88
C GLU A 440 8.17 -2.75 28.37
N LEU A 441 9.29 -2.02 28.45
CA LEU A 441 9.38 -0.66 27.91
C LEU A 441 9.05 -0.57 26.43
N LEU A 442 9.58 -1.49 25.60
CA LEU A 442 9.33 -1.49 24.17
C LEU A 442 7.88 -1.85 23.84
N GLU A 443 7.30 -2.84 24.54
CA GLU A 443 5.90 -3.22 24.42
C GLU A 443 4.96 -2.05 24.80
N ASP A 444 5.23 -1.37 25.91
CA ASP A 444 4.46 -0.18 26.34
C ASP A 444 4.55 0.96 25.32
N ARG A 445 5.75 1.22 24.77
CA ARG A 445 5.94 2.24 23.72
C ARG A 445 5.19 1.89 22.43
N LEU A 446 5.14 0.62 22.03
CA LEU A 446 4.34 0.17 20.88
C LEU A 446 2.84 0.36 21.17
N GLN A 447 2.36 -0.04 22.35
CA GLN A 447 0.95 0.13 22.72
C GLN A 447 0.52 1.60 22.74
N THR A 448 1.35 2.49 23.27
CA THR A 448 1.06 3.92 23.28
C THR A 448 1.09 4.56 21.88
N SER A 449 1.81 3.94 20.94
CA SER A 449 1.84 4.37 19.54
C SER A 449 0.57 4.02 18.77
N THR A 450 -0.28 3.11 19.27
CA THR A 450 -1.50 2.70 18.55
C THR A 450 -2.59 3.76 18.51
N GLY A 451 -2.55 4.78 19.37
CA GLY A 451 -3.66 5.72 19.55
C GLY A 451 -4.98 5.04 19.96
N PHE A 452 -4.95 3.72 20.12
CA PHE A 452 -6.08 2.89 20.52
C PHE A 452 -6.19 2.92 22.04
N SER A 453 -7.13 3.72 22.53
CA SER A 453 -7.62 3.56 23.89
C SER A 453 -8.75 2.53 23.84
N PRO A 454 -8.59 1.33 24.44
CA PRO A 454 -9.71 0.41 24.53
C PRO A 454 -10.87 1.15 25.20
N ALA A 455 -12.03 1.16 24.55
CA ALA A 455 -13.24 1.70 25.14
C ALA A 455 -13.45 1.01 26.50
N ARG A 456 -13.30 1.76 27.57
CA ARG A 456 -13.59 1.31 28.92
C ARG A 456 -15.09 1.31 29.15
#